data_583c4a8731fe893e268d7996b5d51cb7
#
_entry.id   583c4a8731fe893e268d7996b5d51cb7
#
_cell.length_a   1.000
_cell.length_b   1.000
_cell.length_c   1.000
_cell.angle_alpha   90.00
_cell.angle_beta   90.00
_cell.angle_gamma   90.00
#
_symmetry.space_group_name_H-M   'P 1'
#
loop_
_entity.id
_entity.type
_entity.pdbx_description
1 polymer ?
#
loop_
_entity_poly.entity_id
_entity_poly.type
_entity_poly.pdbx_seq_one_letter_code
_entity_poly.pdbx_strand_id
1 'polypeptide(L)'
;MDYMMELAAIAREHGGIIQTKVAAQYGISKAMLYKLCKEDRIQRIAKGQYILPDGLPDELLSISKRSENIIFSHETALYLHGISDRTPFEYTVTAPSGCIPSAAIKSECKVYYIKPELFTLGKTVLKTPAGNSVPAYDLERTICDCVRSQIGRAHV
;
A
#
# COMPACT_ATOMS: atom_id res chain seq x y z
N MET A 1 25.69 -13.64 -14.69
CA MET A 1 25.18 -13.33 -13.34
C MET A 1 23.68 -13.56 -13.30
N ASP A 2 23.21 -14.33 -12.33
CA ASP A 2 21.79 -14.67 -12.27
C ASP A 2 21.05 -13.71 -11.33
N TYR A 3 20.45 -12.71 -11.91
CA TYR A 3 19.67 -11.73 -11.15
C TYR A 3 18.42 -12.33 -10.52
N MET A 4 17.96 -13.48 -11.00
CA MET A 4 16.73 -14.09 -10.47
C MET A 4 16.89 -14.53 -9.02
N MET A 5 18.08 -14.99 -8.60
CA MET A 5 18.32 -15.32 -7.21
C MET A 5 18.26 -14.09 -6.31
N GLU A 6 18.82 -12.98 -6.78
CA GLU A 6 18.78 -11.72 -6.03
C GLU A 6 17.36 -11.18 -5.94
N LEU A 7 16.61 -11.25 -7.05
CA LEU A 7 15.23 -10.81 -7.07
C LEU A 7 14.34 -11.67 -6.17
N ALA A 8 14.59 -12.98 -6.11
CA ALA A 8 13.87 -13.87 -5.21
C ALA A 8 14.13 -13.50 -3.74
N ALA A 9 15.37 -13.14 -3.41
CA ALA A 9 15.73 -12.71 -2.06
C ALA A 9 15.03 -11.38 -1.71
N ILE A 10 15.02 -10.42 -2.65
CA ILE A 10 14.35 -9.14 -2.46
C ILE A 10 12.85 -9.37 -2.24
N ALA A 11 12.22 -10.19 -3.06
CA ALA A 11 10.80 -10.49 -2.93
C ALA A 11 10.49 -11.10 -1.56
N ARG A 12 11.32 -12.03 -1.11
CA ARG A 12 11.13 -12.69 0.17
C ARG A 12 11.19 -11.71 1.34
N GLU A 13 12.08 -10.73 1.27
CA GLU A 13 12.26 -9.74 2.33
C GLU A 13 11.22 -8.61 2.29
N HIS A 14 10.54 -8.42 1.16
CA HIS A 14 9.64 -7.28 0.95
C HIS A 14 8.21 -7.70 0.62
N GLY A 15 7.78 -8.83 1.17
CA GLY A 15 6.39 -9.26 1.04
C GLY A 15 5.96 -9.65 -0.36
N GLY A 16 6.92 -10.08 -1.19
CA GLY A 16 6.66 -10.49 -2.56
C GLY A 16 6.83 -9.39 -3.60
N ILE A 17 7.01 -8.16 -3.18
CA ILE A 17 7.11 -7.01 -4.10
C ILE A 17 8.58 -6.65 -4.33
N ILE A 18 8.93 -6.48 -5.59
CA ILE A 18 10.26 -6.01 -6.01
C ILE A 18 10.10 -4.58 -6.48
N GLN A 19 10.59 -3.63 -5.68
CA GLN A 19 10.56 -2.23 -6.06
C GLN A 19 11.80 -1.86 -6.85
N THR A 20 11.64 -1.03 -7.87
CA THR A 20 12.75 -0.57 -8.70
C THR A 20 13.87 0.03 -7.86
N LYS A 21 13.52 0.87 -6.87
CA LYS A 21 14.51 1.54 -6.03
C LYS A 21 15.29 0.55 -5.16
N VAL A 22 14.65 -0.53 -4.72
CA VAL A 22 15.32 -1.57 -3.93
C VAL A 22 16.23 -2.40 -4.82
N ALA A 23 15.76 -2.79 -6.00
CA ALA A 23 16.56 -3.54 -6.96
C ALA A 23 17.83 -2.77 -7.35
N ALA A 24 17.72 -1.45 -7.47
CA ALA A 24 18.88 -0.61 -7.79
C ALA A 24 19.97 -0.69 -6.73
N GLN A 25 19.59 -0.85 -5.46
CA GLN A 25 20.55 -1.03 -4.36
C GLN A 25 21.34 -2.32 -4.49
N TYR A 26 20.82 -3.30 -5.21
CA TYR A 26 21.49 -4.58 -5.49
C TYR A 26 22.16 -4.60 -6.85
N GLY A 27 22.26 -3.44 -7.51
CA GLY A 27 22.92 -3.35 -8.81
C GLY A 27 22.06 -3.77 -9.99
N ILE A 28 20.76 -3.93 -9.80
CA ILE A 28 19.84 -4.30 -10.86
C ILE A 28 19.16 -3.03 -11.39
N SER A 29 19.43 -2.69 -12.66
CA SER A 29 18.92 -1.46 -13.25
C SER A 29 17.45 -1.59 -13.69
N LYS A 30 16.81 -0.44 -13.92
CA LYS A 30 15.46 -0.41 -14.51
C LYS A 30 15.43 -1.12 -15.86
N ALA A 31 16.47 -0.94 -16.67
CA ALA A 31 16.56 -1.58 -17.98
C ALA A 31 16.56 -3.09 -17.85
N MET A 32 17.27 -3.62 -16.86
CA MET A 32 17.32 -5.05 -16.60
C MET A 32 15.95 -5.58 -16.16
N LEU A 33 15.26 -4.84 -15.27
CA LEU A 33 13.92 -5.21 -14.84
C LEU A 33 12.94 -5.22 -16.02
N TYR A 34 13.03 -4.22 -16.89
CA TYR A 34 12.20 -4.15 -18.08
C TYR A 34 12.44 -5.36 -18.99
N LYS A 35 13.71 -5.72 -19.19
CA LYS A 35 14.09 -6.88 -19.99
C LYS A 35 13.53 -8.18 -19.41
N LEU A 36 13.67 -8.38 -18.10
CA LEU A 36 13.14 -9.56 -17.42
C LEU A 36 11.62 -9.62 -17.50
N CYS A 37 10.96 -8.48 -17.43
CA CYS A 37 9.51 -8.41 -17.58
C CYS A 37 9.08 -8.80 -19.00
N LYS A 38 9.80 -8.34 -20.01
CA LYS A 38 9.55 -8.70 -21.41
C LYS A 38 9.74 -10.19 -21.65
N GLU A 39 10.64 -10.83 -20.92
CA GLU A 39 10.91 -12.26 -21.02
C GLU A 39 9.97 -13.09 -20.14
N ASP A 40 8.97 -12.46 -19.54
CA ASP A 40 8.01 -13.11 -18.64
C ASP A 40 8.65 -13.76 -17.41
N ARG A 41 9.82 -13.29 -17.01
CA ARG A 41 10.51 -13.78 -15.81
C ARG A 41 10.08 -13.06 -14.54
N ILE A 42 9.50 -11.87 -14.68
CA ILE A 42 8.83 -11.13 -13.62
C ILE A 42 7.59 -10.46 -14.20
N GLN A 43 6.67 -10.06 -13.34
CA GLN A 43 5.43 -9.38 -13.76
C GLN A 43 5.35 -8.01 -13.12
N ARG A 44 4.99 -7.00 -13.91
CA ARG A 44 4.76 -5.66 -13.40
C ARG A 44 3.35 -5.57 -12.83
N ILE A 45 3.24 -5.11 -11.58
CA ILE A 45 1.93 -4.94 -10.92
C ILE A 45 1.54 -3.48 -10.75
N ALA A 46 2.54 -2.58 -10.74
CA ALA A 46 2.32 -1.15 -10.62
C ALA A 46 3.58 -0.44 -11.07
N LYS A 47 3.53 0.88 -11.19
CA LYS A 47 4.71 1.66 -11.56
C LYS A 47 5.83 1.41 -10.55
N GLY A 48 6.97 0.91 -11.05
CA GLY A 48 8.13 0.64 -10.22
C GLY A 48 7.98 -0.56 -9.29
N GLN A 49 6.99 -1.42 -9.52
CA GLN A 49 6.76 -2.60 -8.68
C GLN A 49 6.56 -3.84 -9.54
N TYR A 50 7.25 -4.91 -9.16
CA TYR A 50 7.20 -6.19 -9.87
C TYR A 50 7.02 -7.32 -8.87
N ILE A 51 6.53 -8.46 -9.36
CA ILE A 51 6.46 -9.71 -8.59
C ILE A 51 7.05 -10.84 -9.42
N LEU A 52 7.39 -11.93 -8.73
CA LEU A 52 7.78 -13.17 -9.41
C LEU A 52 6.54 -13.80 -10.07
N PRO A 53 6.73 -14.59 -11.14
CA PRO A 53 5.58 -15.14 -11.87
C PRO A 53 4.64 -16.00 -11.05
N ASP A 54 5.17 -16.69 -10.04
CA ASP A 54 4.37 -17.55 -9.14
C ASP A 54 3.92 -16.81 -7.88
N GLY A 55 4.24 -15.51 -7.77
CA GLY A 55 3.84 -14.72 -6.62
C GLY A 55 2.39 -14.27 -6.70
N LEU A 56 1.77 -14.10 -5.53
CA LEU A 56 0.45 -13.51 -5.43
C LEU A 56 0.61 -12.05 -5.00
N PRO A 57 0.06 -11.11 -5.76
CA PRO A 57 0.19 -9.69 -5.39
C PRO A 57 -0.63 -9.39 -4.14
N ASP A 58 -0.02 -8.66 -3.20
CA ASP A 58 -0.73 -8.09 -2.05
C ASP A 58 -1.04 -6.64 -2.39
N GLU A 59 -2.28 -6.39 -2.79
CA GLU A 59 -2.70 -5.07 -3.26
C GLU A 59 -2.55 -3.99 -2.18
N LEU A 60 -2.89 -4.32 -0.93
CA LEU A 60 -2.75 -3.38 0.18
C LEU A 60 -1.28 -3.02 0.42
N LEU A 61 -0.41 -4.02 0.39
CA LEU A 61 1.02 -3.77 0.52
C LEU A 61 1.54 -2.93 -0.64
N SER A 62 1.12 -3.24 -1.86
CA SER A 62 1.50 -2.47 -3.06
C SER A 62 1.12 -1.00 -2.92
N ILE A 63 -0.10 -0.73 -2.47
CA ILE A 63 -0.57 0.64 -2.26
C ILE A 63 0.29 1.34 -1.20
N SER A 64 0.55 0.67 -0.08
CA SER A 64 1.33 1.27 1.01
C SER A 64 2.75 1.64 0.59
N LYS A 65 3.32 0.90 -0.36
CA LYS A 65 4.68 1.15 -0.84
C LYS A 65 4.77 2.27 -1.87
N ARG A 66 3.64 2.78 -2.36
CA ARG A 66 3.63 3.87 -3.34
C ARG A 66 3.84 5.24 -2.73
N SER A 67 3.59 5.38 -1.42
CA SER A 67 3.74 6.65 -0.73
C SER A 67 3.98 6.42 0.76
N GLU A 68 4.87 7.23 1.34
CA GLU A 68 5.10 7.22 2.78
C GLU A 68 4.09 8.10 3.51
N ASN A 69 3.29 8.87 2.76
CA ASN A 69 2.36 9.84 3.33
C ASN A 69 0.92 9.39 3.25
N ILE A 70 0.68 8.07 3.32
CA ILE A 70 -0.67 7.54 3.41
C ILE A 70 -0.74 6.51 4.54
N ILE A 71 -1.90 6.47 5.20
CA ILE A 71 -2.19 5.49 6.25
C ILE A 71 -3.58 4.96 5.95
N PHE A 72 -3.74 3.63 5.96
CA PHE A 72 -5.07 3.04 5.75
C PHE A 72 -6.01 3.46 6.86
N SER A 73 -7.20 3.88 6.48
CA SER A 73 -8.16 4.48 7.40
C SER A 73 -9.58 4.02 7.11
N HIS A 74 -10.51 4.46 7.95
CA HIS A 74 -11.96 4.26 7.75
C HIS A 74 -12.30 2.79 7.48
N GLU A 75 -13.03 2.50 6.42
CA GLU A 75 -13.51 1.14 6.13
C GLU A 75 -12.37 0.14 5.91
N THR A 76 -11.27 0.57 5.30
CA THR A 76 -10.13 -0.32 5.10
C THR A 76 -9.46 -0.67 6.43
N ALA A 77 -9.33 0.31 7.34
CA ALA A 77 -8.79 0.03 8.66
C ALA A 77 -9.71 -0.90 9.46
N LEU A 78 -11.03 -0.73 9.37
CA LEU A 78 -11.99 -1.64 10.00
C LEU A 78 -11.82 -3.06 9.46
N TYR A 79 -11.64 -3.19 8.16
CA TYR A 79 -11.40 -4.49 7.53
C TYR A 79 -10.10 -5.12 8.05
N LEU A 80 -9.03 -4.34 8.15
CA LEU A 80 -7.74 -4.84 8.64
C LEU A 80 -7.79 -5.23 10.13
N HIS A 81 -8.66 -4.58 10.91
CA HIS A 81 -8.88 -4.96 12.32
C HIS A 81 -9.76 -6.19 12.48
N GLY A 82 -10.34 -6.68 11.38
CA GLY A 82 -11.23 -7.83 11.42
C GLY A 82 -12.65 -7.50 11.88
N ILE A 83 -12.98 -6.22 11.96
CA ILE A 83 -14.33 -5.78 12.36
C ILE A 83 -15.33 -5.95 11.21
N SER A 84 -14.87 -5.72 9.97
CA SER A 84 -15.70 -5.88 8.79
C SER A 84 -15.33 -7.17 8.08
N ASP A 85 -16.30 -8.04 7.82
CA ASP A 85 -16.09 -9.29 7.08
C ASP A 85 -16.00 -9.06 5.58
N ARG A 86 -16.44 -7.90 5.13
CA ARG A 86 -16.51 -7.59 3.70
C ARG A 86 -15.24 -6.86 3.29
N THR A 87 -14.61 -7.35 2.21
CA THR A 87 -13.52 -6.62 1.57
C THR A 87 -14.08 -5.27 1.07
N PRO A 88 -13.42 -4.16 1.37
CA PRO A 88 -13.88 -2.85 0.91
C PRO A 88 -14.01 -2.81 -0.60
N PHE A 89 -15.04 -2.13 -1.10
CA PHE A 89 -15.23 -1.94 -2.53
C PHE A 89 -14.09 -1.08 -3.12
N GLU A 90 -13.68 -0.06 -2.38
CA GLU A 90 -12.47 0.68 -2.70
C GLU A 90 -11.70 0.91 -1.40
N TYR A 91 -10.37 0.91 -1.51
CA TYR A 91 -9.55 1.12 -0.33
C TYR A 91 -9.54 2.57 0.09
N THR A 92 -9.55 2.82 1.40
CA THR A 92 -9.54 4.17 1.96
C THR A 92 -8.23 4.45 2.67
N VAL A 93 -7.65 5.60 2.34
CA VAL A 93 -6.39 6.06 2.95
C VAL A 93 -6.57 7.49 3.41
N THR A 94 -5.76 7.89 4.38
CA THR A 94 -5.69 9.27 4.85
C THR A 94 -4.29 9.81 4.57
N ALA A 95 -4.24 11.05 4.11
CA ALA A 95 -2.99 11.77 3.84
C ALA A 95 -3.00 13.10 4.57
N PRO A 96 -1.82 13.65 4.90
CA PRO A 96 -1.79 14.98 5.52
C PRO A 96 -2.17 16.04 4.49
N SER A 97 -2.92 17.05 4.93
CA SER A 97 -3.28 18.19 4.08
C SER A 97 -2.01 18.85 3.56
N GLY A 98 -2.01 19.21 2.29
CA GLY A 98 -0.84 19.79 1.65
C GLY A 98 0.04 18.78 0.93
N CYS A 99 -0.11 17.49 1.21
CA CYS A 99 0.52 16.44 0.43
C CYS A 99 -0.40 16.04 -0.71
N ILE A 100 0.17 15.86 -1.90
CA ILE A 100 -0.60 15.43 -3.05
C ILE A 100 -0.21 13.98 -3.35
N PRO A 101 -1.09 12.99 -3.08
CA PRO A 101 -0.80 11.61 -3.42
C PRO A 101 -0.63 11.43 -4.92
N SER A 102 0.07 10.38 -5.34
CA SER A 102 0.25 10.09 -6.75
C SER A 102 -1.09 9.89 -7.45
N ALA A 103 -1.12 10.08 -8.76
CA ALA A 103 -2.33 9.88 -9.55
C ALA A 103 -2.84 8.44 -9.41
N ALA A 104 -1.94 7.46 -9.30
CA ALA A 104 -2.33 6.06 -9.12
C ALA A 104 -3.10 5.86 -7.81
N ILE A 105 -2.65 6.46 -6.71
CA ILE A 105 -3.35 6.35 -5.44
C ILE A 105 -4.72 7.03 -5.53
N LYS A 106 -4.78 8.22 -6.12
CA LYS A 106 -6.05 8.94 -6.26
C LYS A 106 -7.07 8.16 -7.09
N SER A 107 -6.61 7.43 -8.12
CA SER A 107 -7.52 6.66 -8.98
C SER A 107 -7.97 5.35 -8.35
N GLU A 108 -7.15 4.76 -7.49
CA GLU A 108 -7.43 3.43 -6.91
C GLU A 108 -7.98 3.48 -5.50
N CYS A 109 -7.84 4.62 -4.81
CA CYS A 109 -8.22 4.75 -3.40
C CYS A 109 -9.08 5.99 -3.20
N LYS A 110 -9.94 5.92 -2.19
CA LYS A 110 -10.59 7.11 -1.67
C LYS A 110 -9.63 7.75 -0.68
N VAL A 111 -9.27 9.01 -0.91
CA VAL A 111 -8.29 9.72 -0.09
C VAL A 111 -9.00 10.74 0.79
N TYR A 112 -8.77 10.63 2.10
CA TYR A 112 -9.19 11.63 3.07
C TYR A 112 -7.96 12.45 3.45
N TYR A 113 -8.17 13.72 3.76
CA TYR A 113 -7.09 14.62 4.18
C TYR A 113 -7.32 15.06 5.59
N ILE A 114 -6.24 15.21 6.35
CA ILE A 114 -6.30 15.65 7.75
C ILE A 114 -5.12 16.60 8.02
N LYS A 115 -5.28 17.43 9.05
CA LYS A 115 -4.21 18.33 9.47
C LYS A 115 -2.94 17.53 9.74
N PRO A 116 -1.77 18.02 9.29
CA PRO A 116 -0.52 17.28 9.49
C PRO A 116 -0.24 16.91 10.95
N GLU A 117 -0.66 17.75 11.90
CA GLU A 117 -0.45 17.50 13.32
C GLU A 117 -1.21 16.27 13.82
N LEU A 118 -2.30 15.91 13.13
CA LEU A 118 -3.15 14.78 13.51
C LEU A 118 -2.90 13.53 12.68
N PHE A 119 -2.07 13.63 11.66
CA PHE A 119 -1.88 12.56 10.70
C PHE A 119 -1.36 11.26 11.34
N THR A 120 -0.37 11.36 12.21
CA THR A 120 0.25 10.18 12.83
C THR A 120 -0.42 9.77 14.13
N LEU A 121 -1.41 10.52 14.62
CA LEU A 121 -2.13 10.19 15.86
C LEU A 121 -2.92 8.89 15.66
N GLY A 122 -2.58 7.87 16.43
CA GLY A 122 -3.23 6.57 16.33
C GLY A 122 -2.65 5.67 15.23
N LYS A 123 -1.53 6.06 14.60
CA LYS A 123 -0.88 5.22 13.61
C LYS A 123 -0.33 3.96 14.24
N THR A 124 -0.61 2.82 13.62
CA THR A 124 -0.08 1.53 14.03
C THR A 124 0.26 0.71 12.79
N VAL A 125 0.63 -0.52 12.99
CA VAL A 125 0.93 -1.46 11.92
C VAL A 125 -0.03 -2.63 12.04
N LEU A 126 -0.71 -2.96 10.95
CA LEU A 126 -1.63 -4.08 10.90
C LEU A 126 -1.20 -5.04 9.80
N LYS A 127 -1.66 -6.29 9.89
CA LYS A 127 -1.36 -7.31 8.89
C LYS A 127 -2.44 -7.34 7.83
N THR A 128 -2.02 -7.44 6.58
CA THR A 128 -2.93 -7.71 5.46
C THR A 128 -3.36 -9.18 5.51
N PRO A 129 -4.42 -9.56 4.77
CA PRO A 129 -4.78 -10.98 4.67
C PRO A 129 -3.64 -11.88 4.20
N ALA A 130 -2.71 -11.34 3.41
CA ALA A 130 -1.54 -12.09 2.97
C ALA A 130 -0.41 -12.14 4.02
N GLY A 131 -0.59 -11.48 5.17
CA GLY A 131 0.37 -11.53 6.27
C GLY A 131 1.44 -10.45 6.26
N ASN A 132 1.33 -9.45 5.39
CA ASN A 132 2.29 -8.36 5.31
C ASN A 132 1.89 -7.19 6.19
N SER A 133 2.87 -6.44 6.68
CA SER A 133 2.63 -5.30 7.57
C SER A 133 2.41 -4.02 6.76
N VAL A 134 1.35 -3.30 7.08
CA VAL A 134 1.03 -2.02 6.44
C VAL A 134 0.66 -0.99 7.50
N PRO A 135 0.89 0.32 7.22
CA PRO A 135 0.48 1.36 8.17
C PRO A 135 -1.03 1.55 8.14
N ALA A 136 -1.63 1.59 9.30
CA ALA A 136 -3.07 1.78 9.45
C ALA A 136 -3.33 2.50 10.78
N TYR A 137 -4.53 3.04 10.94
CA TYR A 137 -4.91 3.63 12.22
C TYR A 137 -5.40 2.56 13.18
N ASP A 138 -5.17 2.79 14.48
CA ASP A 138 -5.69 1.90 15.50
C ASP A 138 -7.22 1.94 15.54
N LEU A 139 -7.82 1.05 16.30
CA LEU A 139 -9.28 0.91 16.31
C LEU A 139 -9.97 2.17 16.84
N GLU A 140 -9.44 2.78 17.89
CA GLU A 140 -10.03 3.98 18.47
C GLU A 140 -10.05 5.13 17.46
N ARG A 141 -8.93 5.39 16.81
CA ARG A 141 -8.84 6.43 15.79
C ARG A 141 -9.77 6.12 14.60
N THR A 142 -9.82 4.86 14.19
CA THR A 142 -10.64 4.43 13.08
C THR A 142 -12.12 4.67 13.35
N ILE A 143 -12.59 4.32 14.55
CA ILE A 143 -13.98 4.56 14.93
C ILE A 143 -14.28 6.04 14.92
N CYS A 144 -13.42 6.87 15.49
CA CYS A 144 -13.59 8.31 15.49
C CYS A 144 -13.69 8.88 14.07
N ASP A 145 -12.84 8.42 13.18
CA ASP A 145 -12.84 8.88 11.78
C ASP A 145 -14.13 8.49 11.06
N CYS A 146 -14.60 7.27 11.28
CA CYS A 146 -15.84 6.79 10.64
C CYS A 146 -17.05 7.57 11.14
N VAL A 147 -17.12 7.83 12.45
CA VAL A 147 -18.23 8.61 13.04
C VAL A 147 -18.20 10.03 12.49
N ARG A 148 -17.03 10.65 12.44
CA ARG A 148 -16.90 12.01 11.91
C ARG A 148 -17.35 12.10 10.45
N SER A 149 -16.98 11.13 9.63
CA SER A 149 -17.38 11.09 8.23
C SER A 149 -18.89 10.96 8.07
N GLN A 150 -19.55 10.14 8.92
CA GLN A 150 -21.01 9.99 8.88
C GLN A 150 -21.72 11.26 9.33
N ILE A 151 -21.22 11.91 10.35
CA ILE A 151 -21.79 13.18 10.82
C ILE A 151 -21.69 14.22 9.73
N GLY A 152 -20.56 14.31 9.04
CA GLY A 152 -20.39 15.22 7.93
C GLY A 152 -21.38 14.97 6.80
N ARG A 153 -21.67 13.71 6.49
CA ARG A 153 -22.67 13.34 5.49
C ARG A 153 -24.08 13.73 5.91
N ALA A 154 -24.39 13.63 7.21
CA ALA A 154 -25.72 13.94 7.72
C ALA A 154 -26.04 15.43 7.62
N HIS A 155 -25.04 16.28 7.52
CA HIS A 155 -25.21 17.73 7.44
C HIS A 155 -25.21 18.27 6.00
N VAL A 156 -25.12 17.40 5.01
CA VAL A 156 -25.10 17.82 3.61
C VAL A 156 -26.50 17.94 3.05
#